data_7b994b6f3da25e525102313f2ff9a25b
#
_entry.id   7b994b6f3da25e525102313f2ff9a25b
#
_cell.length_a   1.000
_cell.length_b   1.000
_cell.length_c   1.000
_cell.angle_alpha   90.00
_cell.angle_beta   90.00
_cell.angle_gamma   90.00
#
_symmetry.space_group_name_H-M   'P 1'
#
loop_
_entity.id
_entity.type
_entity.pdbx_description
1 polymer ?
#
loop_
_entity_poly.entity_id
_entity_poly.type
_entity_poly.pdbx_seq_one_letter_code
_entity_poly.pdbx_strand_id
1 'polypeptide(L)'
;MRKHLIITLILLLATAYITVVYFKNLNPPGSNTSRVMHEIPGNASVIFEFNNDSSFYDIFKGNPLFAAVTGRQILGQLDTLRQQLLQNKLLSKYFSGQNVFISVHPTQTKNIALLVTLPASADFDPAIFDQLAKQPGNGILVTPLQAGAKHGCTLYINALKKRFYLVKNEFNIYSGSFSKDLVNEVALIKKTDSAPSFALLSEQQNANSLASIYVNYSELDPLFDCIFRNKNTDIFKSFRLLSGHSALSLNYKTDALMFNGETTVQVNETISYLNLFANQQPVNNQLKDIFPSTTAYSTSLAVSNQVSFSKSLSDWYTKAGYKKEEGQLFNKIQAETGTDLKKRFYALLGNEFAIITTRYFEKLAIISLKDGSKMNTLLMNVSKMTDENSGQLSYDKLPFFY
;
A
#
# COMPACT_ATOMS: atom_id res chain seq x y z
N MET A 1 13.70 61.29 -9.52
CA MET A 1 12.59 60.35 -9.88
C MET A 1 13.02 59.25 -10.85
N ARG A 2 13.58 59.50 -12.04
CA ARG A 2 13.96 58.44 -13.01
C ARG A 2 14.92 57.36 -12.48
N LYS A 3 15.93 57.71 -11.63
CA LYS A 3 16.89 56.75 -11.06
C LYS A 3 16.21 55.76 -10.09
N HIS A 4 15.28 56.22 -9.26
CA HIS A 4 14.54 55.36 -8.34
C HIS A 4 13.61 54.41 -9.10
N LEU A 5 12.99 54.88 -10.17
CA LEU A 5 12.10 54.05 -11.01
C LEU A 5 12.87 52.92 -11.70
N ILE A 6 14.08 53.18 -12.17
CA ILE A 6 14.96 52.16 -12.78
C ILE A 6 15.39 51.13 -11.74
N ILE A 7 15.80 51.56 -10.54
CA ILE A 7 16.19 50.64 -9.45
C ILE A 7 15.02 49.76 -9.03
N THR A 8 13.83 50.34 -8.89
CA THR A 8 12.62 49.59 -8.56
C THR A 8 12.27 48.55 -9.62
N LEU A 9 12.41 48.90 -10.90
CA LEU A 9 12.17 47.98 -12.01
C LEU A 9 13.18 46.80 -12.01
N ILE A 10 14.46 47.09 -11.76
CA ILE A 10 15.52 46.05 -11.70
C ILE A 10 15.23 45.10 -10.51
N LEU A 11 14.87 45.62 -9.34
CA LEU A 11 14.52 44.80 -8.17
C LEU A 11 13.30 43.95 -8.46
N LEU A 12 12.28 44.46 -9.12
CA LEU A 12 11.07 43.73 -9.48
C LEU A 12 11.37 42.59 -10.46
N LEU A 13 12.22 42.86 -11.47
CA LEU A 13 12.66 41.82 -12.40
C LEU A 13 13.53 40.76 -11.73
N ALA A 14 14.42 41.15 -10.81
CA ALA A 14 15.24 40.21 -10.05
C ALA A 14 14.36 39.34 -9.13
N THR A 15 13.38 39.93 -8.43
CA THR A 15 12.42 39.20 -7.60
C THR A 15 11.60 38.24 -8.44
N ALA A 16 11.06 38.68 -9.58
CA ALA A 16 10.29 37.81 -10.49
C ALA A 16 11.17 36.66 -11.03
N TYR A 17 12.42 36.92 -11.40
CA TYR A 17 13.34 35.88 -11.83
C TYR A 17 13.64 34.87 -10.72
N ILE A 18 13.96 35.31 -9.50
CA ILE A 18 14.22 34.45 -8.35
C ILE A 18 12.98 33.63 -8.02
N THR A 19 11.79 34.25 -8.08
CA THR A 19 10.53 33.56 -7.85
C THR A 19 10.29 32.47 -8.88
N VAL A 20 10.46 32.77 -10.16
CA VAL A 20 10.33 31.77 -11.24
C VAL A 20 11.36 30.64 -11.10
N VAL A 21 12.63 30.96 -10.80
CA VAL A 21 13.66 29.93 -10.56
C VAL A 21 13.35 29.10 -9.31
N TYR A 22 12.89 29.74 -8.25
CA TYR A 22 12.48 29.07 -7.02
C TYR A 22 11.31 28.10 -7.28
N PHE A 23 10.22 28.55 -7.92
CA PHE A 23 9.10 27.68 -8.26
C PHE A 23 9.41 26.63 -9.31
N LYS A 24 10.33 26.90 -10.23
CA LYS A 24 10.80 25.91 -11.21
C LYS A 24 11.68 24.82 -10.60
N ASN A 25 12.40 25.16 -9.54
CA ASN A 25 13.22 24.22 -8.75
C ASN A 25 12.45 23.57 -7.59
N LEU A 26 11.32 24.13 -7.18
CA LEU A 26 10.34 23.44 -6.35
C LEU A 26 9.67 22.39 -7.22
N ASN A 27 10.24 21.18 -7.21
CA ASN A 27 9.48 20.03 -7.69
C ASN A 27 8.29 19.88 -6.76
N PRO A 28 7.04 20.09 -7.24
CA PRO A 28 5.90 19.82 -6.38
C PRO A 28 5.99 18.38 -5.92
N PRO A 29 5.65 18.07 -4.65
CA PRO A 29 5.59 16.71 -4.17
C PRO A 29 4.79 15.85 -5.16
N GLY A 30 5.35 14.74 -5.62
CA GLY A 30 4.70 13.86 -6.59
C GLY A 30 5.09 14.05 -8.06
N SER A 31 5.64 15.19 -8.50
CA SER A 31 5.95 15.40 -9.93
C SER A 31 6.99 14.43 -10.49
N ASN A 32 7.99 14.05 -9.68
CA ASN A 32 8.98 13.03 -10.05
C ASN A 32 8.45 11.62 -9.77
N THR A 33 7.63 11.45 -8.75
CA THR A 33 7.03 10.17 -8.36
C THR A 33 6.23 9.57 -9.51
N SER A 34 5.35 10.33 -10.13
CA SER A 34 4.58 9.87 -11.29
C SER A 34 5.48 9.41 -12.43
N ARG A 35 6.54 10.14 -12.77
CA ARG A 35 7.48 9.75 -13.85
C ARG A 35 8.22 8.46 -13.53
N VAL A 36 8.67 8.28 -12.29
CA VAL A 36 9.36 7.05 -11.87
C VAL A 36 8.41 5.85 -11.89
N MET A 37 7.15 6.06 -11.48
CA MET A 37 6.12 5.02 -11.51
C MET A 37 5.86 4.45 -12.91
N HIS A 38 5.99 5.27 -13.96
CA HIS A 38 5.87 4.82 -15.36
C HIS A 38 7.00 3.87 -15.79
N GLU A 39 8.12 3.88 -15.10
CA GLU A 39 9.27 3.01 -15.38
C GLU A 39 9.27 1.72 -14.53
N ILE A 40 8.22 1.48 -13.77
CA ILE A 40 8.02 0.28 -12.95
C ILE A 40 7.02 -0.65 -13.66
N PRO A 41 7.34 -1.93 -13.87
CA PRO A 41 6.40 -2.89 -14.48
C PRO A 41 5.08 -2.99 -13.71
N GLY A 42 3.96 -3.12 -14.45
CA GLY A 42 2.60 -3.12 -13.89
C GLY A 42 2.29 -4.30 -12.95
N ASN A 43 3.09 -5.36 -12.97
CA ASN A 43 3.00 -6.51 -12.06
C ASN A 43 3.63 -6.24 -10.67
N ALA A 44 3.98 -5.01 -10.34
CA ALA A 44 4.41 -4.64 -9.00
C ALA A 44 3.24 -4.81 -8.01
N SER A 45 3.42 -5.67 -7.01
CA SER A 45 2.41 -5.86 -5.95
C SER A 45 2.44 -4.75 -4.92
N VAL A 46 3.64 -4.32 -4.55
CA VAL A 46 3.88 -3.25 -3.58
C VAL A 46 5.05 -2.39 -4.05
N ILE A 47 4.93 -1.09 -3.93
CA ILE A 47 6.02 -0.14 -4.17
C ILE A 47 6.22 0.66 -2.89
N PHE A 48 7.46 0.72 -2.42
CA PHE A 48 7.88 1.48 -1.27
C PHE A 48 8.74 2.66 -1.75
N GLU A 49 8.31 3.88 -1.46
CA GLU A 49 9.00 5.13 -1.83
C GLU A 49 9.48 5.84 -0.57
N PHE A 50 10.73 6.28 -0.57
CA PHE A 50 11.31 7.06 0.51
C PHE A 50 12.41 7.99 -0.01
N ASN A 51 12.72 9.04 0.73
CA ASN A 51 13.82 9.94 0.39
C ASN A 51 15.18 9.33 0.77
N ASN A 52 16.16 9.44 -0.12
CA ASN A 52 17.53 8.97 0.11
C ASN A 52 18.31 9.98 0.97
N ASP A 53 17.93 10.07 2.24
CA ASP A 53 18.62 10.88 3.23
C ASP A 53 19.02 10.06 4.47
N SER A 54 19.88 10.62 5.32
CA SER A 54 20.37 9.94 6.52
C SER A 54 19.28 9.71 7.56
N SER A 55 18.33 10.63 7.69
CA SER A 55 17.26 10.57 8.69
C SER A 55 16.34 9.37 8.47
N PHE A 56 15.98 9.09 7.21
CA PHE A 56 15.21 7.89 6.88
C PHE A 56 15.93 6.61 7.35
N TYR A 57 17.21 6.48 7.02
CA TYR A 57 17.96 5.28 7.34
C TYR A 57 18.19 5.10 8.84
N ASP A 58 18.34 6.17 9.60
CA ASP A 58 18.50 6.12 11.05
C ASP A 58 17.21 5.65 11.73
N ILE A 59 16.06 6.16 11.30
CA ILE A 59 14.75 5.71 11.76
C ILE A 59 14.49 4.25 11.38
N PHE A 60 14.80 3.89 10.13
CA PHE A 60 14.59 2.55 9.61
C PHE A 60 15.42 1.49 10.34
N LYS A 61 16.71 1.77 10.61
CA LYS A 61 17.58 0.88 11.39
C LYS A 61 17.14 0.71 12.84
N GLY A 62 16.62 1.77 13.44
CA GLY A 62 16.18 1.79 14.84
C GLY A 62 14.89 1.02 15.11
N ASN A 63 14.12 0.68 14.06
CA ASN A 63 12.81 0.07 14.25
C ASN A 63 12.81 -1.45 13.97
N PRO A 64 12.63 -2.31 15.02
CA PRO A 64 12.64 -3.76 14.86
C PRO A 64 11.48 -4.31 14.02
N LEU A 65 10.37 -3.57 13.88
CA LEU A 65 9.22 -3.99 13.09
C LEU A 65 9.56 -4.10 11.59
N PHE A 66 10.40 -3.20 11.08
CA PHE A 66 10.82 -3.29 9.67
C PHE A 66 11.61 -4.57 9.39
N ALA A 67 12.50 -4.95 10.31
CA ALA A 67 13.26 -6.19 10.17
C ALA A 67 12.36 -7.45 10.23
N ALA A 68 11.31 -7.41 11.05
CA ALA A 68 10.35 -8.49 11.15
C ALA A 68 9.50 -8.66 9.87
N VAL A 69 9.09 -7.55 9.25
CA VAL A 69 8.24 -7.55 8.05
C VAL A 69 9.04 -7.87 6.78
N THR A 70 10.20 -7.24 6.60
CA THR A 70 10.99 -7.34 5.34
C THR A 70 11.90 -8.55 5.31
N GLY A 71 12.31 -9.07 6.46
CA GLY A 71 13.28 -10.14 6.59
C GLY A 71 14.74 -9.64 6.59
N ARG A 72 15.54 -10.16 7.51
CA ARG A 72 16.93 -9.70 7.72
C ARG A 72 17.83 -9.87 6.49
N GLN A 73 17.64 -10.93 5.71
CA GLN A 73 18.44 -11.18 4.52
C GLN A 73 18.22 -10.14 3.43
N ILE A 74 16.98 -9.79 3.15
CA ILE A 74 16.62 -8.77 2.15
C ILE A 74 17.13 -7.41 2.59
N LEU A 75 16.91 -7.04 3.87
CA LEU A 75 17.44 -5.79 4.41
C LEU A 75 18.97 -5.71 4.31
N GLY A 76 19.68 -6.79 4.60
CA GLY A 76 21.13 -6.84 4.46
C GLY A 76 21.61 -6.64 3.02
N GLN A 77 20.89 -7.19 2.03
CA GLN A 77 21.19 -6.96 0.61
C GLN A 77 20.94 -5.51 0.19
N LEU A 78 19.82 -4.93 0.60
CA LEU A 78 19.49 -3.52 0.31
C LEU A 78 20.46 -2.56 1.00
N ASP A 79 20.86 -2.84 2.24
CA ASP A 79 21.86 -2.03 2.97
C ASP A 79 23.24 -2.10 2.29
N THR A 80 23.64 -3.27 1.81
CA THR A 80 24.88 -3.41 1.03
C THR A 80 24.82 -2.65 -0.29
N LEU A 81 23.70 -2.72 -1.02
CA LEU A 81 23.48 -1.92 -2.24
C LEU A 81 23.58 -0.42 -1.93
N ARG A 82 22.93 0.02 -0.87
CA ARG A 82 22.98 1.41 -0.43
C ARG A 82 24.42 1.87 -0.17
N GLN A 83 25.17 1.11 0.62
CA GLN A 83 26.56 1.44 0.96
C GLN A 83 27.46 1.46 -0.27
N GLN A 84 27.33 0.48 -1.14
CA GLN A 84 28.20 0.32 -2.31
C GLN A 84 27.86 1.27 -3.47
N LEU A 85 26.58 1.67 -3.62
CA LEU A 85 26.12 2.50 -4.73
C LEU A 85 25.70 3.90 -4.26
N LEU A 86 24.68 4.01 -3.41
CA LEU A 86 24.11 5.32 -3.05
C LEU A 86 25.01 6.14 -2.13
N GLN A 87 25.81 5.49 -1.28
CA GLN A 87 26.78 6.15 -0.41
C GLN A 87 28.21 6.15 -0.96
N ASN A 88 28.43 5.60 -2.17
CA ASN A 88 29.73 5.66 -2.82
C ASN A 88 30.12 7.12 -3.11
N LYS A 89 31.36 7.49 -2.81
CA LYS A 89 31.85 8.89 -2.95
C LYS A 89 31.67 9.48 -4.36
N LEU A 90 31.74 8.63 -5.40
CA LEU A 90 31.57 9.08 -6.78
C LEU A 90 30.10 9.26 -7.14
N LEU A 91 29.20 8.43 -6.57
CA LEU A 91 27.81 8.35 -6.97
C LEU A 91 26.87 9.14 -6.04
N SER A 92 27.21 9.28 -4.76
CA SER A 92 26.31 9.83 -3.73
C SER A 92 25.78 11.22 -4.05
N LYS A 93 26.59 12.10 -4.63
CA LYS A 93 26.19 13.47 -5.01
C LYS A 93 25.04 13.52 -6.03
N TYR A 94 24.88 12.47 -6.84
CA TYR A 94 23.85 12.41 -7.88
C TYR A 94 22.53 11.81 -7.40
N PHE A 95 22.56 11.08 -6.27
CA PHE A 95 21.40 10.38 -5.72
C PHE A 95 20.96 10.90 -4.35
N SER A 96 21.74 11.77 -3.71
CA SER A 96 21.38 12.37 -2.42
C SER A 96 20.11 13.22 -2.55
N GLY A 97 19.18 13.05 -1.62
CA GLY A 97 17.89 13.76 -1.61
C GLY A 97 16.91 13.36 -2.73
N GLN A 98 17.25 12.35 -3.54
CA GLN A 98 16.33 11.77 -4.51
C GLN A 98 15.46 10.71 -3.86
N ASN A 99 14.22 10.53 -4.36
CA ASN A 99 13.37 9.46 -3.91
C ASN A 99 13.82 8.13 -4.50
N VAL A 100 13.90 7.11 -3.64
CA VAL A 100 14.17 5.73 -4.01
C VAL A 100 12.87 4.95 -3.97
N PHE A 101 12.61 4.19 -5.03
CA PHE A 101 11.45 3.31 -5.16
C PHE A 101 11.93 1.87 -5.13
N ILE A 102 11.41 1.08 -4.21
CA ILE A 102 11.64 -0.37 -4.16
C ILE A 102 10.32 -1.06 -4.47
N SER A 103 10.22 -1.69 -5.62
CA SER A 103 9.03 -2.44 -6.01
C SER A 103 9.23 -3.94 -5.88
N VAL A 104 8.16 -4.62 -5.45
CA VAL A 104 8.11 -6.05 -5.17
C VAL A 104 7.32 -6.74 -6.28
N HIS A 105 7.95 -7.70 -6.96
CA HIS A 105 7.39 -8.39 -8.10
C HIS A 105 7.34 -9.90 -7.87
N PRO A 106 6.16 -10.53 -7.95
CA PRO A 106 6.07 -11.99 -8.03
C PRO A 106 6.64 -12.45 -9.36
N THR A 107 7.44 -13.51 -9.34
CA THR A 107 8.02 -14.09 -10.57
C THR A 107 7.30 -15.36 -10.98
N GLN A 108 7.40 -15.72 -12.26
CA GLN A 108 6.84 -16.97 -12.79
C GLN A 108 7.41 -18.23 -12.09
N THR A 109 8.62 -18.14 -11.54
CA THR A 109 9.27 -19.21 -10.77
C THR A 109 8.81 -19.27 -9.31
N LYS A 110 7.74 -18.56 -8.95
CA LYS A 110 7.22 -18.44 -7.58
C LYS A 110 8.25 -17.92 -6.56
N ASN A 111 9.09 -17.03 -7.01
CA ASN A 111 10.02 -16.27 -6.18
C ASN A 111 9.62 -14.79 -6.18
N ILE A 112 10.24 -14.03 -5.28
CA ILE A 112 10.08 -12.58 -5.22
C ILE A 112 11.32 -11.93 -5.81
N ALA A 113 11.12 -11.01 -6.74
CA ALA A 113 12.15 -10.12 -7.23
C ALA A 113 11.91 -8.69 -6.75
N LEU A 114 12.99 -7.99 -6.44
CA LEU A 114 12.95 -6.57 -6.07
C LEU A 114 13.54 -5.74 -7.21
N LEU A 115 12.85 -4.66 -7.55
CA LEU A 115 13.37 -3.64 -8.45
C LEU A 115 13.61 -2.36 -7.65
N VAL A 116 14.81 -1.80 -7.77
CA VAL A 116 15.16 -0.48 -7.22
C VAL A 116 15.13 0.51 -8.37
N THR A 117 14.28 1.52 -8.29
CA THR A 117 14.16 2.56 -9.31
C THR A 117 14.36 3.93 -8.67
N LEU A 118 15.18 4.78 -9.26
CA LEU A 118 15.47 6.11 -8.75
C LEU A 118 15.85 7.07 -9.86
N PRO A 119 15.50 8.37 -9.76
CA PRO A 119 16.02 9.40 -10.64
C PRO A 119 17.45 9.75 -10.21
N ALA A 120 18.28 10.09 -11.17
CA ALA A 120 19.57 10.73 -10.92
C ALA A 120 19.46 12.23 -11.19
N SER A 121 20.36 13.02 -10.61
CA SER A 121 20.47 14.44 -10.91
C SER A 121 20.74 14.71 -12.40
N ALA A 122 20.39 15.89 -12.89
CA ALA A 122 20.47 16.22 -14.32
C ALA A 122 21.89 16.16 -14.88
N ASP A 123 22.91 16.36 -14.04
CA ASP A 123 24.33 16.32 -14.37
C ASP A 123 24.96 14.90 -14.27
N PHE A 124 24.14 13.87 -14.01
CA PHE A 124 24.64 12.50 -13.94
C PHE A 124 25.03 11.97 -15.32
N ASP A 125 26.31 11.58 -15.45
CA ASP A 125 26.85 10.93 -16.65
C ASP A 125 27.08 9.43 -16.36
N PRO A 126 26.47 8.51 -17.15
CA PRO A 126 26.71 7.07 -17.01
C PRO A 126 28.17 6.64 -17.09
N ALA A 127 29.06 7.42 -17.76
CA ALA A 127 30.51 7.16 -17.82
C ALA A 127 31.17 7.09 -16.42
N ILE A 128 30.49 7.56 -15.38
CA ILE A 128 30.94 7.43 -13.99
C ILE A 128 31.02 5.96 -13.55
N PHE A 129 30.26 5.06 -14.14
CA PHE A 129 30.36 3.63 -13.86
C PHE A 129 31.71 3.06 -14.33
N ASP A 130 32.30 3.59 -15.41
CA ASP A 130 33.63 3.21 -15.86
C ASP A 130 34.71 3.71 -14.88
N GLN A 131 34.51 4.88 -14.28
CA GLN A 131 35.38 5.39 -13.23
C GLN A 131 35.23 4.55 -11.94
N LEU A 132 34.01 4.16 -11.59
CA LEU A 132 33.75 3.27 -10.48
C LEU A 132 34.45 1.93 -10.66
N ALA A 133 34.43 1.36 -11.86
CA ALA A 133 35.12 0.08 -12.17
C ALA A 133 36.63 0.15 -11.97
N LYS A 134 37.22 1.32 -12.23
CA LYS A 134 38.68 1.55 -12.11
C LYS A 134 39.13 1.93 -10.70
N GLN A 135 38.20 2.15 -9.77
CA GLN A 135 38.51 2.58 -8.42
C GLN A 135 39.08 1.40 -7.60
N PRO A 136 40.31 1.49 -7.08
CA PRO A 136 40.90 0.40 -6.30
C PRO A 136 40.09 0.08 -5.04
N GLY A 137 39.86 -1.20 -4.80
CA GLY A 137 39.21 -1.67 -3.56
C GLY A 137 37.71 -1.42 -3.44
N ASN A 138 37.03 -0.95 -4.50
CA ASN A 138 35.57 -0.69 -4.46
C ASN A 138 34.71 -1.95 -4.34
N GLY A 139 35.27 -3.14 -4.64
CA GLY A 139 34.53 -4.42 -4.58
C GLY A 139 33.43 -4.57 -5.64
N ILE A 140 33.43 -3.73 -6.69
CA ILE A 140 32.44 -3.76 -7.76
C ILE A 140 33.15 -3.96 -9.10
N LEU A 141 32.68 -4.95 -9.87
CA LEU A 141 33.07 -5.10 -11.28
C LEU A 141 31.91 -4.65 -12.17
N VAL A 142 32.22 -3.80 -13.13
CA VAL A 142 31.22 -3.25 -14.06
C VAL A 142 31.43 -3.84 -15.44
N THR A 143 30.35 -4.33 -16.06
CA THR A 143 30.35 -4.80 -17.44
C THR A 143 29.15 -4.20 -18.18
N PRO A 144 29.26 -3.90 -19.49
CA PRO A 144 28.14 -3.39 -20.26
C PRO A 144 26.95 -4.39 -20.26
N LEU A 145 25.74 -3.85 -20.27
CA LEU A 145 24.49 -4.59 -20.40
C LEU A 145 23.65 -3.97 -21.51
N GLN A 146 23.14 -4.83 -22.37
CA GLN A 146 22.07 -4.48 -23.33
C GLN A 146 20.81 -5.23 -22.92
N ALA A 147 19.75 -4.51 -22.61
CA ALA A 147 18.44 -5.08 -22.30
C ALA A 147 17.42 -4.49 -23.28
N GLY A 148 17.04 -5.29 -24.28
CA GLY A 148 16.22 -4.82 -25.38
C GLY A 148 16.86 -3.60 -26.08
N ALA A 149 16.13 -2.51 -26.17
CA ALA A 149 16.61 -1.22 -26.73
C ALA A 149 17.32 -0.31 -25.69
N LYS A 150 17.28 -0.66 -24.39
CA LYS A 150 17.88 0.16 -23.32
C LYS A 150 19.32 -0.28 -23.05
N HIS A 151 20.18 0.71 -22.83
CA HIS A 151 21.56 0.49 -22.42
C HIS A 151 21.69 0.53 -20.90
N GLY A 152 22.63 -0.23 -20.37
CA GLY A 152 22.90 -0.31 -18.96
C GLY A 152 24.23 -0.96 -18.63
N CYS A 153 24.39 -1.37 -17.38
CA CYS A 153 25.55 -2.13 -16.93
C CYS A 153 25.14 -3.25 -15.94
N THR A 154 25.98 -4.24 -15.88
CA THR A 154 25.93 -5.28 -14.84
C THR A 154 27.03 -4.98 -13.82
N LEU A 155 26.62 -4.85 -12.57
CA LEU A 155 27.48 -4.62 -11.42
C LEU A 155 27.63 -5.94 -10.65
N TYR A 156 28.81 -6.55 -10.69
CA TYR A 156 29.08 -7.68 -9.79
C TYR A 156 29.57 -7.14 -8.46
N ILE A 157 28.76 -7.38 -7.41
CA ILE A 157 29.03 -6.87 -6.06
C ILE A 157 29.70 -7.98 -5.25
N ASN A 158 31.01 -7.82 -5.00
CA ASN A 158 31.82 -8.84 -4.32
C ASN A 158 31.29 -9.19 -2.93
N ALA A 159 30.84 -8.20 -2.16
CA ALA A 159 30.29 -8.38 -0.82
C ALA A 159 29.05 -9.30 -0.79
N LEU A 160 28.25 -9.30 -1.86
CA LEU A 160 27.05 -10.11 -2.01
C LEU A 160 27.28 -11.37 -2.86
N LYS A 161 28.40 -11.44 -3.58
CA LYS A 161 28.68 -12.46 -4.61
C LYS A 161 27.53 -12.57 -5.63
N LYS A 162 26.92 -11.44 -5.98
CA LYS A 162 25.76 -11.37 -6.87
C LYS A 162 25.94 -10.32 -7.96
N ARG A 163 25.26 -10.54 -9.10
CA ARG A 163 25.15 -9.58 -10.19
C ARG A 163 23.91 -8.73 -9.97
N PHE A 164 24.09 -7.42 -10.03
CA PHE A 164 23.02 -6.44 -10.05
C PHE A 164 22.95 -5.83 -11.44
N TYR A 165 21.83 -5.99 -12.11
CA TYR A 165 21.60 -5.51 -13.47
C TYR A 165 20.94 -4.15 -13.39
N LEU A 166 21.52 -3.16 -14.08
CA LEU A 166 21.08 -1.76 -14.07
C LEU A 166 20.82 -1.30 -15.49
N VAL A 167 19.68 -0.66 -15.73
CA VAL A 167 19.33 -0.04 -17.02
C VAL A 167 18.99 1.43 -16.83
N LYS A 168 19.33 2.24 -17.83
CA LYS A 168 18.92 3.62 -17.94
C LYS A 168 17.56 3.70 -18.63
N ASN A 169 16.62 4.33 -17.97
CA ASN A 169 15.31 4.69 -18.49
C ASN A 169 15.31 6.13 -18.98
N GLU A 170 14.12 6.64 -19.33
CA GLU A 170 13.95 8.04 -19.70
C GLU A 170 14.14 8.99 -18.51
N PHE A 171 14.24 10.29 -18.79
CA PHE A 171 14.35 11.35 -17.78
C PHE A 171 15.44 11.10 -16.72
N ASN A 172 16.52 10.42 -17.10
CA ASN A 172 17.63 10.08 -16.19
C ASN A 172 17.21 9.19 -15.01
N ILE A 173 16.20 8.36 -15.21
CA ILE A 173 15.74 7.35 -14.24
C ILE A 173 16.52 6.06 -14.45
N TYR A 174 16.92 5.41 -13.37
CA TYR A 174 17.68 4.17 -13.39
C TYR A 174 16.88 3.10 -12.65
N SER A 175 16.77 1.92 -13.27
CA SER A 175 16.14 0.74 -12.65
C SER A 175 17.13 -0.40 -12.56
N GLY A 176 17.20 -1.02 -11.39
CA GLY A 176 18.13 -2.12 -11.16
C GLY A 176 17.56 -3.24 -10.30
N SER A 177 17.99 -4.48 -10.60
CA SER A 177 17.55 -5.69 -9.90
C SER A 177 18.63 -6.76 -9.90
N PHE A 178 18.57 -7.68 -8.94
CA PHE A 178 19.30 -8.94 -8.99
C PHE A 178 18.67 -9.96 -9.96
N SER A 179 17.44 -9.73 -10.43
CA SER A 179 16.76 -10.51 -11.45
C SER A 179 16.99 -9.87 -12.82
N LYS A 180 17.68 -10.58 -13.71
CA LYS A 180 17.87 -10.15 -15.11
C LYS A 180 16.54 -10.08 -15.86
N ASP A 181 15.63 -11.02 -15.58
CA ASP A 181 14.33 -11.09 -16.25
C ASP A 181 13.48 -9.86 -15.94
N LEU A 182 13.47 -9.43 -14.66
CA LEU A 182 12.75 -8.22 -14.26
C LEU A 182 13.33 -6.94 -14.93
N VAL A 183 14.65 -6.87 -15.07
CA VAL A 183 15.29 -5.75 -15.81
C VAL A 183 14.96 -5.79 -17.29
N ASN A 184 14.82 -6.98 -17.88
CA ASN A 184 14.35 -7.11 -19.27
C ASN A 184 12.87 -6.66 -19.40
N GLU A 185 12.01 -6.95 -18.42
CA GLU A 185 10.62 -6.43 -18.39
C GLU A 185 10.60 -4.90 -18.38
N VAL A 186 11.43 -4.27 -17.52
CA VAL A 186 11.60 -2.80 -17.51
C VAL A 186 12.04 -2.27 -18.87
N ALA A 187 12.93 -2.99 -19.56
CA ALA A 187 13.42 -2.56 -20.88
C ALA A 187 12.33 -2.63 -21.97
N LEU A 188 11.27 -3.41 -21.77
CA LEU A 188 10.14 -3.56 -22.70
C LEU A 188 9.03 -2.50 -22.48
N ILE A 189 9.04 -1.76 -21.36
CA ILE A 189 8.06 -0.71 -21.12
C ILE A 189 8.17 0.36 -22.21
N LYS A 190 7.04 0.62 -22.88
CA LYS A 190 6.95 1.61 -23.96
C LYS A 190 6.29 2.88 -23.44
N LYS A 191 6.63 4.03 -24.03
CA LYS A 191 5.99 5.33 -23.75
C LYS A 191 4.48 5.36 -23.95
N THR A 192 3.98 4.49 -24.83
CA THR A 192 2.55 4.38 -25.18
C THR A 192 1.77 3.53 -24.19
N ASP A 193 2.46 2.82 -23.29
CA ASP A 193 1.78 2.03 -22.28
C ASP A 193 1.10 2.98 -21.29
N SER A 194 -0.18 2.71 -21.01
CA SER A 194 -0.91 3.51 -20.02
C SER A 194 -0.17 3.44 -18.68
N ALA A 195 -0.09 4.59 -18.01
CA ALA A 195 0.47 4.65 -16.67
C ALA A 195 -0.17 3.58 -15.78
N PRO A 196 0.61 2.86 -14.97
CA PRO A 196 0.03 2.02 -13.95
C PRO A 196 -0.97 2.85 -13.14
N SER A 197 -2.15 2.29 -12.86
CA SER A 197 -3.25 3.03 -12.20
C SER A 197 -2.86 3.60 -10.83
N PHE A 198 -1.84 3.05 -10.17
CA PHE A 198 -1.28 3.61 -8.93
C PHE A 198 -0.41 4.86 -9.15
N ALA A 199 0.05 5.14 -10.36
CA ALA A 199 0.79 6.38 -10.65
C ALA A 199 -0.07 7.64 -10.44
N LEU A 200 -1.37 7.55 -10.66
CA LEU A 200 -2.31 8.65 -10.44
C LEU A 200 -2.51 8.98 -8.95
N LEU A 201 -2.31 8.01 -8.05
CA LEU A 201 -2.43 8.21 -6.62
C LEU A 201 -1.20 8.89 -6.00
N SER A 202 -0.07 8.85 -6.68
CA SER A 202 1.18 9.42 -6.19
C SER A 202 1.15 10.95 -6.03
N GLU A 203 0.26 11.62 -6.75
CA GLU A 203 0.14 13.09 -6.72
C GLU A 203 -0.55 13.62 -5.45
N GLN A 204 -1.20 12.74 -4.68
CA GLN A 204 -2.00 13.11 -3.50
C GLN A 204 -1.24 12.93 -2.18
N GLN A 205 0.04 12.60 -2.22
CA GLN A 205 0.82 12.22 -1.04
C GLN A 205 1.26 13.39 -0.17
N ASN A 206 1.30 13.13 1.15
CA ASN A 206 1.80 14.11 2.12
C ASN A 206 3.33 14.17 2.09
N ALA A 207 3.89 15.32 1.74
CA ALA A 207 5.33 15.56 1.66
C ALA A 207 6.08 15.35 3.00
N ASN A 208 5.38 15.30 4.12
CA ASN A 208 5.96 15.15 5.45
C ASN A 208 5.91 13.69 5.98
N SER A 209 5.55 12.73 5.14
CA SER A 209 5.58 11.31 5.52
C SER A 209 7.01 10.76 5.49
N LEU A 210 7.30 9.78 6.37
CA LEU A 210 8.58 9.07 6.39
C LEU A 210 8.81 8.30 5.07
N ALA A 211 7.75 7.71 4.54
CA ALA A 211 7.75 6.94 3.32
C ALA A 211 6.32 6.84 2.76
N SER A 212 6.23 6.39 1.51
CA SER A 212 4.97 6.09 0.85
C SER A 212 4.93 4.63 0.43
N ILE A 213 3.76 4.02 0.55
CA ILE A 213 3.53 2.63 0.12
C ILE A 213 2.39 2.63 -0.88
N TYR A 214 2.64 2.06 -2.05
CA TYR A 214 1.62 1.85 -3.07
C TYR A 214 1.34 0.36 -3.16
N VAL A 215 0.07 -0.01 -3.11
CA VAL A 215 -0.37 -1.41 -3.14
C VAL A 215 -1.24 -1.64 -4.35
N ASN A 216 -0.90 -2.64 -5.15
CA ASN A 216 -1.74 -3.19 -6.20
C ASN A 216 -2.41 -4.46 -5.69
N TYR A 217 -3.69 -4.38 -5.36
CA TYR A 217 -4.41 -5.51 -4.77
C TYR A 217 -4.53 -6.70 -5.71
N SER A 218 -4.59 -6.47 -7.02
CA SER A 218 -4.67 -7.55 -8.02
C SER A 218 -3.41 -8.43 -8.03
N GLU A 219 -2.25 -7.86 -7.65
CA GLU A 219 -0.96 -8.55 -7.62
C GLU A 219 -0.57 -9.10 -6.25
N LEU A 220 -1.43 -8.91 -5.22
CA LEU A 220 -1.16 -9.46 -3.89
C LEU A 220 -1.32 -10.98 -3.84
N ASP A 221 -2.25 -11.56 -4.59
CA ASP A 221 -2.46 -13.01 -4.61
C ASP A 221 -1.25 -13.76 -5.18
N PRO A 222 -0.70 -13.38 -6.36
CA PRO A 222 0.58 -13.93 -6.83
C PRO A 222 1.74 -13.73 -5.86
N LEU A 223 1.80 -12.58 -5.17
CA LEU A 223 2.82 -12.31 -4.16
C LEU A 223 2.69 -13.27 -2.97
N PHE A 224 1.48 -13.47 -2.44
CA PHE A 224 1.23 -14.37 -1.32
C PHE A 224 1.52 -15.83 -1.68
N ASP A 225 1.24 -16.23 -2.91
CA ASP A 225 1.61 -17.56 -3.41
C ASP A 225 3.14 -17.77 -3.44
N CYS A 226 3.92 -16.69 -3.60
CA CYS A 226 5.38 -16.74 -3.50
C CYS A 226 5.88 -16.81 -2.06
N ILE A 227 5.21 -16.14 -1.11
CA ILE A 227 5.63 -16.04 0.31
C ILE A 227 5.20 -17.28 1.08
N PHE A 228 3.96 -17.73 0.88
CA PHE A 228 3.33 -18.77 1.69
C PHE A 228 3.24 -20.07 0.91
N ARG A 229 4.06 -21.04 1.26
CA ARG A 229 4.09 -22.36 0.61
C ARG A 229 2.84 -23.22 0.86
N ASN A 230 2.07 -22.93 1.91
CA ASN A 230 0.86 -23.67 2.27
C ASN A 230 -0.37 -22.86 1.92
N LYS A 231 -1.25 -23.43 1.07
CA LYS A 231 -2.50 -22.82 0.60
C LYS A 231 -3.56 -22.55 1.70
N ASN A 232 -3.31 -22.85 2.94
CA ASN A 232 -4.23 -22.69 4.08
C ASN A 232 -4.22 -21.28 4.69
N THR A 233 -4.02 -20.27 3.90
CA THR A 233 -4.03 -18.89 4.37
C THR A 233 -5.42 -18.26 4.19
N ASP A 234 -6.40 -18.73 4.97
CA ASP A 234 -7.75 -18.14 5.00
C ASP A 234 -7.72 -16.63 5.30
N ILE A 235 -6.68 -16.17 6.01
CA ILE A 235 -6.43 -14.77 6.30
C ILE A 235 -6.28 -13.93 5.01
N PHE A 236 -5.70 -14.50 3.96
CA PHE A 236 -5.44 -13.78 2.71
C PHE A 236 -6.54 -13.97 1.66
N LYS A 237 -7.50 -14.88 1.89
CA LYS A 237 -8.65 -15.04 0.97
C LYS A 237 -9.45 -13.75 0.79
N SER A 238 -9.54 -12.93 1.83
CA SER A 238 -10.21 -11.63 1.76
C SER A 238 -9.50 -10.65 0.82
N PHE A 239 -8.18 -10.71 0.68
CA PHE A 239 -7.43 -9.86 -0.23
C PHE A 239 -7.66 -10.22 -1.70
N ARG A 240 -8.00 -11.47 -2.01
CA ARG A 240 -8.36 -11.89 -3.38
C ARG A 240 -9.62 -11.22 -3.91
N LEU A 241 -10.47 -10.75 -3.00
CA LEU A 241 -11.71 -10.03 -3.33
C LEU A 241 -11.51 -8.51 -3.36
N LEU A 242 -10.27 -8.04 -3.15
CA LEU A 242 -9.92 -6.65 -3.30
C LEU A 242 -9.40 -6.42 -4.71
N SER A 243 -9.95 -5.44 -5.40
CA SER A 243 -9.43 -4.91 -6.65
C SER A 243 -9.25 -3.42 -6.52
N GLY A 244 -8.19 -2.90 -7.11
CA GLY A 244 -7.86 -1.49 -7.03
C GLY A 244 -6.45 -1.26 -6.49
N HIS A 245 -6.20 -0.02 -6.09
CA HIS A 245 -4.89 0.44 -5.68
C HIS A 245 -5.00 1.31 -4.45
N SER A 246 -3.99 1.22 -3.56
CA SER A 246 -3.86 2.15 -2.44
C SER A 246 -2.55 2.92 -2.53
N ALA A 247 -2.61 4.18 -2.09
CA ALA A 247 -1.44 5.01 -1.81
C ALA A 247 -1.49 5.41 -0.34
N LEU A 248 -0.51 4.95 0.43
CA LEU A 248 -0.46 5.09 1.88
C LEU A 248 0.80 5.85 2.28
N SER A 249 0.64 6.88 3.07
CA SER A 249 1.74 7.57 3.75
C SER A 249 2.07 6.83 5.04
N LEU A 250 3.34 6.48 5.21
CA LEU A 250 3.87 5.87 6.43
C LEU A 250 4.34 6.95 7.39
N ASN A 251 3.76 6.97 8.57
CA ASN A 251 4.18 7.78 9.69
C ASN A 251 4.71 6.88 10.81
N TYR A 252 5.69 7.37 11.54
CA TYR A 252 6.41 6.63 12.55
C TYR A 252 6.20 7.24 13.94
N LYS A 253 5.94 6.38 14.91
CA LYS A 253 6.13 6.61 16.33
C LYS A 253 7.04 5.53 16.89
N THR A 254 7.60 5.73 18.06
CA THR A 254 8.61 4.83 18.67
C THR A 254 8.16 3.37 18.74
N ASP A 255 6.88 3.13 18.89
CA ASP A 255 6.25 1.81 19.11
C ASP A 255 5.16 1.46 18.09
N ALA A 256 4.92 2.33 17.10
CA ALA A 256 3.85 2.13 16.14
C ALA A 256 4.20 2.62 14.73
N LEU A 257 3.73 1.85 13.74
CA LEU A 257 3.68 2.26 12.34
C LEU A 257 2.25 2.69 12.01
N MET A 258 2.09 3.89 11.49
CA MET A 258 0.80 4.45 11.12
C MET A 258 0.73 4.65 9.61
N PHE A 259 -0.32 4.14 9.00
CA PHE A 259 -0.57 4.27 7.57
C PHE A 259 -1.83 5.10 7.35
N ASN A 260 -1.71 6.16 6.55
CA ASN A 260 -2.84 7.00 6.16
C ASN A 260 -2.82 7.14 4.64
N GLY A 261 -3.96 7.12 3.99
CA GLY A 261 -3.98 7.31 2.54
C GLY A 261 -5.32 7.03 1.92
N GLU A 262 -5.28 6.85 0.63
CA GLU A 262 -6.45 6.65 -0.20
C GLU A 262 -6.41 5.28 -0.89
N THR A 263 -7.60 4.73 -1.11
CA THR A 263 -7.79 3.50 -1.86
C THR A 263 -8.77 3.77 -2.99
N THR A 264 -8.34 3.50 -4.22
CA THR A 264 -9.23 3.52 -5.39
C THR A 264 -9.74 2.13 -5.69
N VAL A 265 -10.96 2.07 -6.20
CA VAL A 265 -11.61 0.81 -6.58
C VAL A 265 -11.82 0.79 -8.08
N GLN A 266 -11.57 -0.34 -8.72
CA GLN A 266 -11.92 -0.53 -10.12
C GLN A 266 -13.43 -0.78 -10.22
N VAL A 267 -14.17 0.18 -10.75
CA VAL A 267 -15.64 0.16 -10.84
C VAL A 267 -16.15 -1.04 -11.65
N ASN A 268 -15.36 -1.52 -12.60
CA ASN A 268 -15.72 -2.64 -13.47
C ASN A 268 -15.59 -4.02 -12.80
N GLU A 269 -14.88 -4.12 -11.68
CA GLU A 269 -14.75 -5.36 -10.92
C GLU A 269 -15.83 -5.46 -9.84
N THR A 270 -16.97 -5.98 -10.25
CA THR A 270 -18.20 -6.03 -9.45
C THR A 270 -18.12 -6.86 -8.18
N ILE A 271 -17.06 -7.66 -8.00
CA ILE A 271 -16.88 -8.55 -6.85
C ILE A 271 -16.02 -7.89 -5.77
N SER A 272 -15.36 -6.76 -6.04
CA SER A 272 -14.57 -6.09 -5.01
C SER A 272 -15.45 -5.60 -3.85
N TYR A 273 -15.15 -6.10 -2.66
CA TYR A 273 -15.84 -5.70 -1.44
C TYR A 273 -15.65 -4.19 -1.13
N LEU A 274 -14.59 -3.56 -1.60
CA LEU A 274 -14.35 -2.12 -1.47
C LEU A 274 -15.44 -1.28 -2.18
N ASN A 275 -16.09 -1.84 -3.22
CA ASN A 275 -17.20 -1.17 -3.90
C ASN A 275 -18.40 -0.90 -2.98
N LEU A 276 -18.51 -1.60 -1.84
CA LEU A 276 -19.55 -1.32 -0.83
C LEU A 276 -19.45 0.09 -0.25
N PHE A 277 -18.24 0.69 -0.29
CA PHE A 277 -17.95 2.00 0.27
C PHE A 277 -17.90 3.13 -0.76
N ALA A 278 -18.01 2.84 -2.06
CA ALA A 278 -17.85 3.81 -3.13
C ALA A 278 -18.81 5.01 -3.03
N ASN A 279 -20.02 4.81 -2.47
CA ASN A 279 -21.04 5.86 -2.31
C ASN A 279 -21.21 6.33 -0.85
N GLN A 280 -20.23 6.04 0.02
CA GLN A 280 -20.23 6.48 1.40
C GLN A 280 -19.45 7.78 1.55
N GLN A 281 -19.86 8.62 2.50
CA GLN A 281 -19.12 9.81 2.89
C GLN A 281 -18.25 9.49 4.12
N PRO A 282 -17.12 10.18 4.32
CA PRO A 282 -16.32 10.01 5.53
C PRO A 282 -17.13 10.28 6.79
N VAL A 283 -17.04 9.39 7.77
CA VAL A 283 -17.68 9.53 9.08
C VAL A 283 -16.70 9.17 10.18
N ASN A 284 -16.85 9.77 11.35
CA ASN A 284 -16.06 9.43 12.52
C ASN A 284 -16.47 8.04 13.03
N ASN A 285 -15.47 7.22 13.36
CA ASN A 285 -15.68 5.91 13.98
C ASN A 285 -15.43 6.04 15.50
N GLN A 286 -16.49 5.87 16.30
CA GLN A 286 -16.47 5.98 17.75
C GLN A 286 -16.41 4.63 18.47
N LEU A 287 -16.71 3.53 17.79
CA LEU A 287 -16.71 2.19 18.42
C LEU A 287 -15.36 1.80 19.03
N LYS A 288 -14.25 2.35 18.51
CA LYS A 288 -12.91 2.12 19.06
C LYS A 288 -12.78 2.49 20.55
N ASP A 289 -13.59 3.43 21.01
CA ASP A 289 -13.52 3.97 22.38
C ASP A 289 -14.11 3.00 23.42
N ILE A 290 -14.88 2.00 22.96
CA ILE A 290 -15.48 0.96 23.81
C ILE A 290 -14.82 -0.43 23.64
N PHE A 291 -13.73 -0.52 22.90
CA PHE A 291 -13.03 -1.79 22.74
C PHE A 291 -12.45 -2.26 24.08
N PRO A 292 -12.53 -3.56 24.40
CA PRO A 292 -11.88 -4.11 25.58
C PRO A 292 -10.38 -3.83 25.58
N SER A 293 -9.81 -3.53 26.74
CA SER A 293 -8.36 -3.34 26.93
C SER A 293 -7.53 -4.57 26.54
N THR A 294 -8.17 -5.73 26.41
CA THR A 294 -7.57 -6.99 25.96
C THR A 294 -7.51 -7.12 24.44
N THR A 295 -7.98 -6.13 23.67
CA THR A 295 -7.98 -6.18 22.21
C THR A 295 -6.56 -6.28 21.67
N ALA A 296 -6.29 -7.34 20.89
CA ALA A 296 -5.01 -7.54 20.21
C ALA A 296 -5.03 -6.92 18.83
N TYR A 297 -6.12 -7.09 18.08
CA TYR A 297 -6.36 -6.41 16.81
C TYR A 297 -7.86 -6.24 16.55
N SER A 298 -8.19 -5.29 15.69
CA SER A 298 -9.57 -4.98 15.33
C SER A 298 -9.68 -4.57 13.87
N THR A 299 -10.85 -4.82 13.29
CA THR A 299 -11.29 -4.22 12.04
C THR A 299 -12.59 -3.49 12.33
N SER A 300 -12.62 -2.18 12.11
CA SER A 300 -13.82 -1.38 12.30
C SER A 300 -14.18 -0.62 11.03
N LEU A 301 -15.48 -0.50 10.79
CA LEU A 301 -16.07 0.16 9.63
C LEU A 301 -17.14 1.13 10.11
N ALA A 302 -17.17 2.31 9.51
CA ALA A 302 -18.24 3.26 9.71
C ALA A 302 -18.82 3.67 8.35
N VAL A 303 -20.13 3.76 8.24
CA VAL A 303 -20.84 4.08 7.01
C VAL A 303 -21.75 5.30 7.20
N SER A 304 -21.76 6.20 6.23
CA SER A 304 -22.58 7.39 6.29
C SER A 304 -24.08 7.11 6.05
N ASN A 305 -24.36 6.08 5.26
CA ASN A 305 -25.73 5.67 4.91
C ASN A 305 -25.85 4.13 4.98
N GLN A 306 -26.39 3.66 6.10
CA GLN A 306 -26.56 2.22 6.39
C GLN A 306 -27.55 1.55 5.40
N VAL A 307 -28.57 2.26 4.93
CA VAL A 307 -29.56 1.71 3.97
C VAL A 307 -28.90 1.45 2.63
N SER A 308 -28.15 2.44 2.11
CA SER A 308 -27.38 2.30 0.87
C SER A 308 -26.32 1.20 0.98
N PHE A 309 -25.61 1.15 2.10
CA PHE A 309 -24.62 0.10 2.37
C PHE A 309 -25.26 -1.30 2.38
N SER A 310 -26.37 -1.48 3.08
CA SER A 310 -27.07 -2.78 3.14
C SER A 310 -27.58 -3.23 1.78
N LYS A 311 -28.03 -2.31 0.93
CA LYS A 311 -28.40 -2.60 -0.46
C LYS A 311 -27.19 -3.10 -1.25
N SER A 312 -26.09 -2.35 -1.23
CA SER A 312 -24.86 -2.71 -1.91
C SER A 312 -24.32 -4.07 -1.42
N LEU A 313 -24.40 -4.33 -0.12
CA LEU A 313 -24.00 -5.62 0.48
C LEU A 313 -24.89 -6.79 -0.03
N SER A 314 -26.20 -6.58 -0.13
CA SER A 314 -27.12 -7.58 -0.69
C SER A 314 -26.83 -7.88 -2.17
N ASP A 315 -26.50 -6.85 -2.96
CA ASP A 315 -26.10 -6.98 -4.36
C ASP A 315 -24.75 -7.72 -4.48
N TRP A 316 -23.82 -7.40 -3.61
CA TRP A 316 -22.52 -8.07 -3.53
C TRP A 316 -22.69 -9.57 -3.16
N TYR A 317 -23.50 -9.91 -2.19
CA TYR A 317 -23.81 -11.31 -1.85
C TYR A 317 -24.40 -12.08 -3.03
N THR A 318 -25.22 -11.42 -3.85
CA THR A 318 -25.81 -12.03 -5.04
C THR A 318 -24.71 -12.35 -6.07
N LYS A 319 -23.83 -11.41 -6.32
CA LYS A 319 -22.73 -11.53 -7.30
C LYS A 319 -21.65 -12.53 -6.82
N ALA A 320 -21.37 -12.57 -5.51
CA ALA A 320 -20.42 -13.48 -4.89
C ALA A 320 -20.98 -14.91 -4.69
N GLY A 321 -22.27 -15.14 -5.01
CA GLY A 321 -22.89 -16.46 -4.90
C GLY A 321 -23.37 -16.85 -3.49
N TYR A 322 -23.28 -15.95 -2.51
CA TYR A 322 -23.68 -16.23 -1.11
C TYR A 322 -25.18 -16.04 -0.82
N LYS A 323 -25.92 -15.42 -1.74
CA LYS A 323 -27.34 -15.07 -1.54
C LYS A 323 -28.23 -16.25 -1.21
N LYS A 324 -27.98 -17.41 -1.83
CA LYS A 324 -28.77 -18.65 -1.62
C LYS A 324 -28.59 -19.16 -0.19
N GLU A 325 -27.37 -19.21 0.29
CA GLU A 325 -27.07 -19.71 1.65
C GLU A 325 -27.62 -18.77 2.71
N GLU A 326 -27.47 -17.46 2.51
CA GLU A 326 -28.04 -16.44 3.38
C GLU A 326 -29.56 -16.59 3.46
N GLY A 327 -30.24 -16.72 2.30
CA GLY A 327 -31.67 -16.90 2.24
C GLY A 327 -32.16 -18.17 2.97
N GLN A 328 -31.47 -19.28 2.78
CA GLN A 328 -31.83 -20.54 3.46
C GLN A 328 -31.75 -20.41 5.00
N LEU A 329 -30.68 -19.74 5.49
CA LEU A 329 -30.50 -19.54 6.93
C LEU A 329 -31.63 -18.68 7.53
N PHE A 330 -31.89 -17.51 6.96
CA PHE A 330 -32.93 -16.62 7.50
C PHE A 330 -34.34 -17.17 7.32
N ASN A 331 -34.63 -17.93 6.26
CA ASN A 331 -35.91 -18.64 6.11
C ASN A 331 -36.09 -19.73 7.17
N LYS A 332 -35.02 -20.46 7.52
CA LYS A 332 -35.05 -21.45 8.59
C LYS A 332 -35.36 -20.77 9.93
N ILE A 333 -34.66 -19.67 10.26
CA ILE A 333 -34.91 -18.93 11.50
C ILE A 333 -36.39 -18.44 11.56
N GLN A 334 -36.88 -17.90 10.46
CA GLN A 334 -38.27 -17.43 10.40
C GLN A 334 -39.29 -18.55 10.55
N ALA A 335 -39.04 -19.72 9.97
CA ALA A 335 -39.92 -20.89 10.12
C ALA A 335 -39.94 -21.42 11.56
N GLU A 336 -38.79 -21.40 12.24
CA GLU A 336 -38.69 -21.94 13.63
C GLU A 336 -39.16 -20.93 14.69
N THR A 337 -38.97 -19.65 14.51
CA THR A 337 -39.24 -18.60 15.52
C THR A 337 -40.40 -17.67 15.18
N GLY A 338 -40.96 -17.78 13.98
CA GLY A 338 -41.97 -16.82 13.49
C GLY A 338 -41.42 -15.38 13.24
N THR A 339 -40.10 -15.19 13.39
CA THR A 339 -39.49 -13.85 13.36
C THR A 339 -38.67 -13.65 12.09
N ASP A 340 -39.00 -12.61 11.29
CA ASP A 340 -38.15 -12.15 10.22
C ASP A 340 -36.92 -11.42 10.81
N LEU A 341 -35.95 -12.23 11.27
CA LEU A 341 -34.75 -11.73 11.90
C LEU A 341 -33.98 -10.77 10.97
N LYS A 342 -33.84 -11.11 9.70
CA LYS A 342 -33.09 -10.30 8.74
C LYS A 342 -33.63 -8.88 8.63
N LYS A 343 -34.93 -8.74 8.34
CA LYS A 343 -35.56 -7.42 8.16
C LYS A 343 -35.51 -6.59 9.44
N ARG A 344 -35.84 -7.20 10.58
CA ARG A 344 -35.87 -6.49 11.88
C ARG A 344 -34.47 -6.12 12.35
N PHE A 345 -33.49 -7.00 12.21
CA PHE A 345 -32.09 -6.77 12.59
C PHE A 345 -31.50 -5.59 11.79
N TYR A 346 -31.58 -5.64 10.45
CA TYR A 346 -31.07 -4.57 9.61
C TYR A 346 -31.73 -3.22 9.87
N ALA A 347 -33.01 -3.19 10.26
CA ALA A 347 -33.69 -1.94 10.59
C ALA A 347 -33.14 -1.26 11.86
N LEU A 348 -32.60 -2.06 12.79
CA LEU A 348 -32.07 -1.59 14.07
C LEU A 348 -30.56 -1.30 14.05
N LEU A 349 -29.86 -1.69 12.99
CA LEU A 349 -28.44 -1.40 12.85
C LEU A 349 -28.16 0.09 12.82
N GLY A 350 -27.13 0.50 13.53
CA GLY A 350 -26.51 1.82 13.42
C GLY A 350 -25.50 1.88 12.26
N ASN A 351 -24.59 2.81 12.34
CA ASN A 351 -23.67 3.13 11.27
C ASN A 351 -22.24 2.57 11.46
N GLU A 352 -21.97 1.93 12.59
CA GLU A 352 -20.62 1.49 12.94
C GLU A 352 -20.61 -0.01 13.29
N PHE A 353 -19.59 -0.69 12.80
CA PHE A 353 -19.38 -2.12 12.98
C PHE A 353 -17.91 -2.39 13.27
N ALA A 354 -17.62 -3.30 14.19
CA ALA A 354 -16.27 -3.75 14.45
C ALA A 354 -16.23 -5.26 14.70
N ILE A 355 -15.15 -5.88 14.25
CA ILE A 355 -14.74 -7.21 14.65
C ILE A 355 -13.42 -7.06 15.37
N ILE A 356 -13.34 -7.54 16.59
CA ILE A 356 -12.12 -7.52 17.39
C ILE A 356 -11.70 -8.94 17.75
N THR A 357 -10.39 -9.11 17.91
CA THR A 357 -9.82 -10.32 18.50
C THR A 357 -9.04 -9.93 19.73
N THR A 358 -9.33 -10.56 20.84
CA THR A 358 -8.62 -10.33 22.09
C THR A 358 -7.27 -11.07 22.10
N ARG A 359 -6.37 -10.71 23.03
CA ARG A 359 -5.13 -11.46 23.29
C ARG A 359 -5.36 -12.92 23.71
N TYR A 360 -6.59 -13.27 24.05
CA TYR A 360 -7.00 -14.65 24.39
C TYR A 360 -7.62 -15.38 23.18
N PHE A 361 -7.52 -14.81 21.97
CA PHE A 361 -8.08 -15.34 20.73
C PHE A 361 -9.62 -15.38 20.67
N GLU A 362 -10.29 -14.67 21.56
CA GLU A 362 -11.74 -14.49 21.49
C GLU A 362 -12.08 -13.52 20.37
N LYS A 363 -13.13 -13.83 19.60
CA LYS A 363 -13.65 -12.96 18.53
C LYS A 363 -14.96 -12.34 18.97
N LEU A 364 -15.03 -11.01 18.94
CA LEU A 364 -16.21 -10.24 19.29
C LEU A 364 -16.63 -9.40 18.09
N ALA A 365 -17.93 -9.36 17.79
CA ALA A 365 -18.54 -8.40 16.89
C ALA A 365 -19.20 -7.31 17.73
N ILE A 366 -18.80 -6.07 17.51
CA ILE A 366 -19.38 -4.89 18.16
C ILE A 366 -20.14 -4.11 17.08
N ILE A 367 -21.40 -3.83 17.34
CA ILE A 367 -22.29 -3.21 16.35
C ILE A 367 -23.02 -2.06 17.03
N SER A 368 -22.97 -0.85 16.47
CA SER A 368 -23.80 0.23 16.93
C SER A 368 -25.26 -0.01 16.56
N LEU A 369 -26.16 0.32 17.46
CA LEU A 369 -27.59 0.11 17.31
C LEU A 369 -28.35 1.44 17.40
N LYS A 370 -29.45 1.57 16.65
CA LYS A 370 -30.41 2.67 16.79
C LYS A 370 -31.25 2.56 18.05
N ASP A 371 -31.53 1.33 18.49
CA ASP A 371 -32.37 1.06 19.65
C ASP A 371 -31.99 -0.31 20.24
N GLY A 372 -31.23 -0.27 21.33
CA GLY A 372 -30.75 -1.48 22.01
C GLY A 372 -31.87 -2.29 22.66
N SER A 373 -32.92 -1.64 23.19
CA SER A 373 -34.04 -2.35 23.84
C SER A 373 -34.84 -3.17 22.83
N LYS A 374 -35.09 -2.64 21.65
CA LYS A 374 -35.74 -3.38 20.57
C LYS A 374 -34.86 -4.50 20.04
N MET A 375 -33.55 -4.28 19.96
CA MET A 375 -32.60 -5.33 19.56
C MET A 375 -32.60 -6.46 20.58
N ASN A 376 -32.50 -6.14 21.86
CA ASN A 376 -32.56 -7.16 22.92
C ASN A 376 -33.85 -8.01 22.82
N THR A 377 -35.03 -7.37 22.73
CA THR A 377 -36.29 -8.05 22.50
C THR A 377 -36.30 -8.95 21.26
N LEU A 378 -35.69 -8.46 20.17
CA LEU A 378 -35.57 -9.24 18.92
C LEU A 378 -34.70 -10.49 19.12
N LEU A 379 -33.55 -10.32 19.76
CA LEU A 379 -32.62 -11.43 20.02
C LEU A 379 -33.17 -12.45 20.98
N MET A 380 -33.88 -12.03 22.05
CA MET A 380 -34.62 -12.95 22.97
C MET A 380 -35.58 -13.84 22.24
N ASN A 381 -36.26 -13.37 21.21
CA ASN A 381 -37.25 -14.16 20.45
C ASN A 381 -36.62 -15.26 19.56
N VAL A 382 -35.34 -15.16 19.26
CA VAL A 382 -34.64 -16.06 18.31
C VAL A 382 -33.48 -16.83 18.94
N SER A 383 -33.26 -16.67 20.26
CA SER A 383 -32.14 -17.26 20.99
C SER A 383 -32.61 -18.01 22.22
N LYS A 384 -31.73 -18.83 22.77
CA LYS A 384 -31.86 -19.42 24.11
C LYS A 384 -31.19 -18.47 25.10
N MET A 385 -31.96 -17.92 26.04
CA MET A 385 -31.43 -17.04 27.07
C MET A 385 -30.53 -17.81 28.04
N THR A 386 -29.40 -17.19 28.39
CA THR A 386 -28.46 -17.68 29.40
C THR A 386 -28.58 -16.90 30.71
N ASP A 387 -28.97 -15.61 30.65
CA ASP A 387 -29.35 -14.74 31.76
C ASP A 387 -30.30 -13.63 31.28
N GLU A 388 -30.55 -12.60 32.11
CA GLU A 388 -31.47 -11.50 31.78
C GLU A 388 -31.15 -10.73 30.53
N ASN A 389 -29.84 -10.59 30.19
CA ASN A 389 -29.34 -9.77 29.09
C ASN A 389 -28.41 -10.51 28.14
N SER A 390 -28.27 -11.83 28.32
CA SER A 390 -27.38 -12.66 27.51
C SER A 390 -28.11 -13.88 26.96
N GLY A 391 -27.72 -14.29 25.76
CA GLY A 391 -28.34 -15.44 25.11
C GLY A 391 -27.42 -16.08 24.08
N GLN A 392 -27.80 -17.28 23.67
CA GLN A 392 -27.08 -18.05 22.66
C GLN A 392 -27.96 -18.27 21.44
N LEU A 393 -27.47 -17.84 20.28
CA LEU A 393 -27.96 -18.27 18.98
C LEU A 393 -27.20 -19.53 18.55
N SER A 394 -27.94 -20.60 18.25
CA SER A 394 -27.38 -21.90 17.87
C SER A 394 -27.85 -22.31 16.49
N TYR A 395 -27.44 -21.55 15.46
CA TYR A 395 -27.67 -21.88 14.05
C TYR A 395 -26.34 -22.22 13.38
N ASP A 396 -26.31 -23.20 12.51
CA ASP A 396 -25.10 -23.79 11.92
C ASP A 396 -24.07 -22.77 11.32
N LYS A 397 -24.53 -21.59 10.95
CA LYS A 397 -23.68 -20.55 10.40
C LYS A 397 -23.70 -19.22 11.19
N LEU A 398 -24.41 -19.21 12.33
CA LEU A 398 -24.48 -18.08 13.25
C LEU A 398 -24.40 -18.55 14.71
N PRO A 399 -23.37 -19.32 15.09
CA PRO A 399 -23.18 -19.68 16.50
C PRO A 399 -22.52 -18.48 17.21
N PHE A 400 -23.32 -17.69 17.94
CA PHE A 400 -22.75 -16.62 18.75
C PHE A 400 -23.52 -16.43 20.07
N PHE A 401 -22.83 -15.89 21.04
CA PHE A 401 -23.38 -15.38 22.31
C PHE A 401 -23.45 -13.84 22.21
N TYR A 402 -24.43 -13.26 22.88
CA TYR A 402 -24.57 -11.83 23.01
C TYR A 402 -24.83 -11.41 24.44
#